data_1d9c822b0c095b2792b9353c3d5d30b3
#
_entry.id   1d9c822b0c095b2792b9353c3d5d30b3
#
_cell.length_a   1.000
_cell.length_b   1.000
_cell.length_c   1.000
_cell.angle_alpha   90.00
_cell.angle_beta   90.00
_cell.angle_gamma   90.00
#
_symmetry.space_group_name_H-M   'P 1'
#
loop_
_entity.id
_entity.type
_entity.pdbx_description
1 polymer ?
#
loop_
_entity_poly.entity_id
_entity_poly.type
_entity_poly.pdbx_seq_one_letter_code
_entity_poly.pdbx_strand_id
1 'polypeptide(L)'
;MTSWDFFLCWTPVILLGVLAVGFKRSALELSVWGSLYAFGLVTVAFRTPVNITLLAGLDGILTTLPLLLVILSGILLSVLLTATGSLARIVTWFKEAAGDAFGGQVLITLGVGNFMEGAGVIAEPVVAPMLHAAGVSPMGSAALSIIGYAGLMTLEMAGIIITVLSLVTGLPVYDLGVASAWLSVPATLLMAACIPMFLPRQPGSIRRMIYVLLCGLLVGMTALGAAMYLGFSISGIVGGMALILIFMGFGSGKRTLRRTVLLDLVPFAFLLGMLLMVNMLPWVRTLTFDTLVVTIQLIPVHTITFRPLFSAYLYLFLAFLISAVVLKVPSEQMRRVLKTGFSRGWRAFIAMGLFGAMGQMLAFSGYSENFAAFHEGHHIPWILSQGLAAYTGAFYPVFVPFLGWVGTFLTGYGVASLMLFGKLQIQAAGLLGVSATWLAAGLAVGASLGSISSPFKIALATPMCNAVRLEGAILRLTIPLGIASSLIIGVLLWGLL
;
A
#
# COMPACT_ATOMS: atom_id res chain seq x y z
N MET A 1 -8.39 31.99 -12.49
CA MET A 1 -7.83 30.68 -12.91
C MET A 1 -7.90 30.60 -14.43
N THR A 2 -6.79 30.50 -15.12
CA THR A 2 -6.82 30.25 -16.56
C THR A 2 -6.87 28.73 -16.78
N SER A 3 -7.50 28.29 -17.89
CA SER A 3 -7.48 26.87 -18.26
C SER A 3 -6.05 26.34 -18.39
N TRP A 4 -5.10 27.20 -18.70
CA TRP A 4 -3.69 26.90 -18.79
C TRP A 4 -3.07 26.49 -17.44
N ASP A 5 -3.39 27.21 -16.35
CA ASP A 5 -2.88 26.90 -15.01
C ASP A 5 -3.33 25.51 -14.55
N PHE A 6 -4.58 25.14 -14.86
CA PHE A 6 -5.10 23.79 -14.56
C PHE A 6 -4.33 22.70 -15.30
N PHE A 7 -4.07 22.86 -16.60
CA PHE A 7 -3.27 21.89 -17.35
C PHE A 7 -1.82 21.83 -16.88
N LEU A 8 -1.24 22.96 -16.49
CA LEU A 8 0.11 23.02 -15.98
C LEU A 8 0.27 22.22 -14.67
N CYS A 9 -0.75 22.21 -13.81
CA CYS A 9 -0.77 21.40 -12.61
C CYS A 9 -0.71 19.89 -12.85
N TRP A 10 -1.15 19.41 -14.03
CA TRP A 10 -1.09 17.99 -14.41
C TRP A 10 0.26 17.57 -15.00
N THR A 11 1.11 18.52 -15.37
CA THR A 11 2.40 18.21 -16.02
C THR A 11 3.34 17.32 -15.21
N PRO A 12 3.40 17.36 -13.84
CA PRO A 12 4.19 16.41 -13.07
C PRO A 12 3.71 14.96 -13.25
N VAL A 13 2.39 14.75 -13.27
CA VAL A 13 1.77 13.43 -13.48
C VAL A 13 2.01 12.94 -14.89
N ILE A 14 1.86 13.83 -15.90
CA ILE A 14 2.12 13.53 -17.30
C ILE A 14 3.59 13.17 -17.49
N LEU A 15 4.52 13.92 -16.91
CA LEU A 15 5.95 13.63 -16.96
C LEU A 15 6.27 12.23 -16.41
N LEU A 16 5.75 11.92 -15.22
CA LEU A 16 5.92 10.58 -14.64
C LEU A 16 5.33 9.49 -15.54
N GLY A 17 4.16 9.74 -16.14
CA GLY A 17 3.53 8.82 -17.09
C GLY A 17 4.39 8.56 -18.33
N VAL A 18 4.93 9.60 -18.94
CA VAL A 18 5.83 9.50 -20.11
C VAL A 18 7.12 8.76 -19.73
N LEU A 19 7.72 9.08 -18.60
CA LEU A 19 8.95 8.41 -18.14
C LEU A 19 8.71 6.93 -17.78
N ALA A 20 7.58 6.62 -17.13
CA ALA A 20 7.26 5.25 -16.69
C ALA A 20 6.88 4.36 -17.89
N VAL A 21 5.97 4.81 -18.73
CA VAL A 21 5.39 4.02 -19.83
C VAL A 21 6.22 4.12 -21.10
N GLY A 22 6.59 5.34 -21.49
CA GLY A 22 7.35 5.61 -22.71
C GLY A 22 8.81 5.20 -22.59
N PHE A 23 9.48 5.64 -21.54
CA PHE A 23 10.92 5.39 -21.33
C PHE A 23 11.22 4.24 -20.39
N LYS A 24 10.21 3.59 -19.78
CA LYS A 24 10.34 2.44 -18.85
C LYS A 24 11.35 2.68 -17.73
N ARG A 25 11.36 3.91 -17.17
CA ARG A 25 12.28 4.30 -16.11
C ARG A 25 11.93 3.64 -14.78
N SER A 26 12.93 3.40 -13.95
CA SER A 26 12.75 2.83 -12.61
C SER A 26 12.08 3.83 -11.65
N ALA A 27 11.46 3.33 -10.57
CA ALA A 27 10.84 4.19 -9.55
C ALA A 27 11.82 5.21 -8.96
N LEU A 28 13.09 4.85 -8.81
CA LEU A 28 14.13 5.78 -8.35
C LEU A 28 14.37 6.92 -9.36
N GLU A 29 14.49 6.61 -10.66
CA GLU A 29 14.64 7.64 -11.70
C GLU A 29 13.39 8.52 -11.77
N LEU A 30 12.20 7.93 -11.68
CA LEU A 30 10.93 8.68 -11.66
C LEU A 30 10.88 9.65 -10.48
N SER A 31 11.30 9.22 -9.29
CA SER A 31 11.31 10.08 -8.10
C SER A 31 12.30 11.22 -8.20
N VAL A 32 13.49 10.97 -8.77
CA VAL A 32 14.51 12.01 -9.00
C VAL A 32 14.01 13.05 -10.00
N TRP A 33 13.60 12.61 -11.19
CA TRP A 33 13.12 13.52 -12.23
C TRP A 33 11.83 14.22 -11.84
N GLY A 34 10.91 13.49 -11.17
CA GLY A 34 9.66 14.08 -10.65
C GLY A 34 9.91 15.17 -9.61
N SER A 35 10.82 14.93 -8.65
CA SER A 35 11.16 15.93 -7.63
C SER A 35 11.87 17.16 -8.20
N LEU A 36 12.81 16.95 -9.12
CA LEU A 36 13.51 18.07 -9.79
C LEU A 36 12.51 18.90 -10.64
N TYR A 37 11.63 18.23 -11.35
CA TYR A 37 10.60 18.90 -12.14
C TYR A 37 9.60 19.66 -11.26
N ALA A 38 9.12 19.04 -10.17
CA ALA A 38 8.22 19.67 -9.22
C ALA A 38 8.88 20.90 -8.57
N PHE A 39 10.15 20.80 -8.18
CA PHE A 39 10.91 21.94 -7.68
C PHE A 39 10.95 23.09 -8.68
N GLY A 40 11.32 22.83 -9.94
CA GLY A 40 11.34 23.83 -11.00
C GLY A 40 9.96 24.43 -11.29
N LEU A 41 8.93 23.58 -11.36
CA LEU A 41 7.55 24.00 -11.62
C LEU A 41 7.03 24.92 -10.51
N VAL A 42 7.20 24.53 -9.25
CA VAL A 42 6.71 25.26 -8.09
C VAL A 42 7.45 26.60 -7.92
N THR A 43 8.75 26.62 -8.14
CA THR A 43 9.56 27.86 -7.99
C THR A 43 9.37 28.83 -9.16
N VAL A 44 9.37 28.34 -10.40
CA VAL A 44 9.35 29.18 -11.59
C VAL A 44 7.92 29.52 -12.02
N ALA A 45 7.07 28.53 -12.22
CA ALA A 45 5.72 28.76 -12.73
C ALA A 45 4.75 29.24 -11.63
N PHE A 46 4.81 28.64 -10.45
CA PHE A 46 3.94 29.01 -9.31
C PHE A 46 4.59 30.01 -8.34
N ARG A 47 5.76 30.54 -8.68
CA ARG A 47 6.44 31.64 -7.99
C ARG A 47 6.62 31.46 -6.50
N THR A 48 6.71 30.21 -6.03
CA THR A 48 6.94 29.90 -4.61
C THR A 48 8.42 30.12 -4.29
N PRO A 49 8.76 30.82 -3.21
CA PRO A 49 10.14 31.04 -2.83
C PRO A 49 10.93 29.74 -2.67
N VAL A 50 12.19 29.74 -3.11
CA VAL A 50 13.09 28.56 -3.10
C VAL A 50 13.24 27.96 -1.70
N ASN A 51 13.37 28.80 -0.68
CA ASN A 51 13.49 28.37 0.72
C ASN A 51 12.23 27.61 1.18
N ILE A 52 11.05 28.11 0.83
CA ILE A 52 9.76 27.44 1.13
C ILE A 52 9.66 26.10 0.41
N THR A 53 10.02 26.06 -0.87
CA THR A 53 9.98 24.81 -1.66
C THR A 53 10.96 23.78 -1.11
N LEU A 54 12.17 24.17 -0.68
CA LEU A 54 13.15 23.27 -0.06
C LEU A 54 12.67 22.76 1.30
N LEU A 55 12.12 23.64 2.16
CA LEU A 55 11.57 23.26 3.45
C LEU A 55 10.38 22.29 3.29
N ALA A 56 9.48 22.55 2.33
CA ALA A 56 8.39 21.65 2.00
C ALA A 56 8.90 20.28 1.50
N GLY A 57 9.97 20.27 0.69
CA GLY A 57 10.60 19.01 0.26
C GLY A 57 11.19 18.21 1.43
N LEU A 58 11.89 18.86 2.37
CA LEU A 58 12.41 18.22 3.58
C LEU A 58 11.29 17.71 4.48
N ASP A 59 10.22 18.49 4.65
CA ASP A 59 9.03 18.09 5.38
C ASP A 59 8.39 16.83 4.77
N GLY A 60 8.35 16.73 3.44
CA GLY A 60 7.85 15.56 2.74
C GLY A 60 8.69 14.30 2.97
N ILE A 61 10.02 14.42 2.98
CA ILE A 61 10.91 13.29 3.31
C ILE A 61 10.64 12.82 4.75
N LEU A 62 10.53 13.73 5.70
CA LEU A 62 10.25 13.40 7.09
C LEU A 62 8.86 12.79 7.26
N THR A 63 7.86 13.31 6.58
CA THR A 63 6.49 12.75 6.61
C THR A 63 6.45 11.29 6.15
N THR A 64 7.32 10.89 5.22
CA THR A 64 7.42 9.51 4.75
C THR A 64 8.31 8.62 5.63
N LEU A 65 9.07 9.18 6.59
CA LEU A 65 10.03 8.43 7.40
C LEU A 65 9.44 7.19 8.10
N PRO A 66 8.23 7.21 8.71
CA PRO A 66 7.64 6.02 9.31
C PRO A 66 7.49 4.88 8.30
N LEU A 67 7.06 5.19 7.07
CA LEU A 67 6.95 4.21 6.00
C LEU A 67 8.32 3.65 5.60
N LEU A 68 9.33 4.53 5.47
CA LEU A 68 10.69 4.12 5.13
C LEU A 68 11.24 3.11 6.13
N LEU A 69 10.97 3.32 7.43
CA LEU A 69 11.35 2.41 8.50
C LEU A 69 10.58 1.08 8.45
N VAL A 70 9.28 1.10 8.13
CA VAL A 70 8.48 -0.13 7.93
C VAL A 70 9.05 -0.94 6.76
N ILE A 71 9.29 -0.31 5.62
CA ILE A 71 9.84 -0.98 4.43
C ILE A 71 11.20 -1.62 4.75
N LEU A 72 12.09 -0.90 5.40
CA LEU A 72 13.40 -1.42 5.76
C LEU A 72 13.29 -2.62 6.71
N SER A 73 12.49 -2.50 7.76
CA SER A 73 12.26 -3.58 8.73
C SER A 73 11.61 -4.81 8.10
N GLY A 74 10.62 -4.60 7.22
CA GLY A 74 9.95 -5.66 6.48
C GLY A 74 10.88 -6.38 5.50
N ILE A 75 11.74 -5.66 4.78
CA ILE A 75 12.74 -6.25 3.89
C ILE A 75 13.75 -7.08 4.69
N LEU A 76 14.24 -6.59 5.83
CA LEU A 76 15.17 -7.33 6.69
C LEU A 76 14.54 -8.62 7.19
N LEU A 77 13.30 -8.57 7.68
CA LEU A 77 12.55 -9.75 8.12
C LEU A 77 12.35 -10.75 6.96
N SER A 78 11.90 -10.29 5.80
CA SER A 78 11.69 -11.11 4.62
C SER A 78 12.97 -11.81 4.14
N VAL A 79 14.09 -11.08 4.09
CA VAL A 79 15.40 -11.65 3.70
C VAL A 79 15.86 -12.67 4.72
N LEU A 80 15.66 -12.44 6.02
CA LEU A 80 16.00 -13.38 7.08
C LEU A 80 15.19 -14.67 6.96
N LEU A 81 13.86 -14.58 6.85
CA LEU A 81 12.97 -15.72 6.72
C LEU A 81 13.25 -16.54 5.44
N THR A 82 13.61 -15.86 4.35
CA THR A 82 14.04 -16.52 3.11
C THR A 82 15.36 -17.25 3.30
N ALA A 83 16.37 -16.59 3.88
CA ALA A 83 17.70 -17.13 4.09
C ALA A 83 17.73 -18.35 5.04
N THR A 84 16.81 -18.41 6.00
CA THR A 84 16.64 -19.54 6.94
C THR A 84 15.75 -20.66 6.42
N GLY A 85 15.12 -20.48 5.25
CA GLY A 85 14.14 -21.40 4.70
C GLY A 85 12.80 -21.45 5.44
N SER A 86 12.60 -20.58 6.45
CA SER A 86 11.36 -20.47 7.21
C SER A 86 10.17 -20.19 6.32
N LEU A 87 10.34 -19.25 5.40
CA LEU A 87 9.28 -18.86 4.47
C LEU A 87 8.83 -20.04 3.60
N ALA A 88 9.77 -20.83 3.08
CA ALA A 88 9.46 -22.03 2.28
C ALA A 88 8.69 -23.08 3.09
N ARG A 89 9.02 -23.28 4.37
CA ARG A 89 8.33 -24.23 5.25
C ARG A 89 6.90 -23.78 5.58
N ILE A 90 6.69 -22.49 5.89
CA ILE A 90 5.36 -21.89 6.10
C ILE A 90 4.50 -22.07 4.86
N VAL A 91 5.06 -21.79 3.69
CA VAL A 91 4.42 -21.94 2.38
C VAL A 91 3.97 -23.38 2.12
N THR A 92 4.86 -24.34 2.36
CA THR A 92 4.56 -25.76 2.18
C THR A 92 3.40 -26.18 3.10
N TRP A 93 3.42 -25.72 4.33
CA TRP A 93 2.37 -26.00 5.30
C TRP A 93 0.98 -25.44 4.87
N PHE A 94 0.92 -24.21 4.34
CA PHE A 94 -0.32 -23.67 3.79
C PHE A 94 -0.86 -24.47 2.60
N LYS A 95 0.02 -24.94 1.71
CA LYS A 95 -0.37 -25.82 0.59
C LYS A 95 -0.96 -27.15 1.06
N GLU A 96 -0.32 -27.77 2.06
CA GLU A 96 -0.78 -29.03 2.62
C GLU A 96 -2.15 -28.89 3.30
N ALA A 97 -2.48 -27.72 3.85
CA ALA A 97 -3.76 -27.45 4.51
C ALA A 97 -4.94 -27.34 3.55
N ALA A 98 -4.72 -26.87 2.32
CA ALA A 98 -5.80 -26.60 1.36
C ALA A 98 -6.47 -27.87 0.79
N GLY A 99 -5.73 -28.94 0.60
CA GLY A 99 -6.20 -30.25 0.14
C GLY A 99 -6.45 -30.39 -1.36
N ASP A 100 -7.10 -29.42 -2.03
CA ASP A 100 -7.32 -29.40 -3.47
C ASP A 100 -6.52 -28.30 -4.18
N ALA A 101 -6.28 -28.45 -5.49
CA ALA A 101 -5.44 -27.52 -6.24
C ALA A 101 -6.05 -26.13 -6.38
N PHE A 102 -7.37 -26.06 -6.66
CA PHE A 102 -8.06 -24.78 -6.82
C PHE A 102 -8.19 -24.02 -5.50
N GLY A 103 -8.62 -24.69 -4.43
CA GLY A 103 -8.67 -24.13 -3.09
C GLY A 103 -7.28 -23.66 -2.63
N GLY A 104 -6.23 -24.44 -2.92
CA GLY A 104 -4.85 -24.06 -2.64
C GLY A 104 -4.41 -22.80 -3.37
N GLN A 105 -4.77 -22.63 -4.64
CA GLN A 105 -4.48 -21.44 -5.42
C GLN A 105 -5.21 -20.21 -4.86
N VAL A 106 -6.48 -20.34 -4.47
CA VAL A 106 -7.27 -19.25 -3.84
C VAL A 106 -6.72 -18.90 -2.46
N LEU A 107 -6.38 -19.91 -1.63
CA LEU A 107 -5.77 -19.70 -0.31
C LEU A 107 -4.45 -18.96 -0.42
N ILE A 108 -3.58 -19.35 -1.35
CA ILE A 108 -2.30 -18.67 -1.57
C ILE A 108 -2.53 -17.23 -2.01
N THR A 109 -3.45 -17.00 -2.94
CA THR A 109 -3.71 -15.67 -3.50
C THR A 109 -4.30 -14.73 -2.45
N LEU A 110 -5.46 -15.07 -1.86
CA LEU A 110 -6.20 -14.20 -0.95
C LEU A 110 -5.74 -14.34 0.51
N GLY A 111 -5.43 -15.57 0.97
CA GLY A 111 -5.07 -15.79 2.37
C GLY A 111 -3.62 -15.42 2.64
N VAL A 112 -2.69 -16.08 1.95
CA VAL A 112 -1.24 -15.88 2.20
C VAL A 112 -0.80 -14.50 1.73
N GLY A 113 -1.30 -14.02 0.59
CA GLY A 113 -0.99 -12.68 0.08
C GLY A 113 -1.31 -11.58 1.09
N ASN A 114 -2.56 -11.51 1.54
CA ASN A 114 -2.99 -10.50 2.54
C ASN A 114 -2.31 -10.69 3.90
N PHE A 115 -2.06 -11.95 4.33
CA PHE A 115 -1.35 -12.21 5.58
C PHE A 115 0.09 -11.68 5.54
N MET A 116 0.82 -11.92 4.45
CA MET A 116 2.22 -11.48 4.30
C MET A 116 2.31 -9.95 4.19
N GLU A 117 1.55 -9.34 3.30
CA GLU A 117 1.53 -7.89 3.14
C GLU A 117 1.01 -7.19 4.41
N GLY A 118 -0.03 -7.73 5.05
CA GLY A 118 -0.52 -7.24 6.34
C GLY A 118 0.57 -7.22 7.41
N ALA A 119 1.40 -8.27 7.45
CA ALA A 119 2.55 -8.38 8.33
C ALA A 119 3.78 -7.55 7.89
N GLY A 120 3.69 -6.78 6.82
CA GLY A 120 4.79 -5.96 6.29
C GLY A 120 5.85 -6.75 5.53
N VAL A 121 5.54 -7.97 5.11
CA VAL A 121 6.40 -8.79 4.26
C VAL A 121 5.95 -8.67 2.82
N ILE A 122 6.82 -8.21 1.93
CA ILE A 122 6.52 -8.06 0.50
C ILE A 122 6.06 -9.41 -0.07
N ALA A 123 4.82 -9.48 -0.56
CA ALA A 123 4.19 -10.75 -0.95
C ALA A 123 4.67 -11.28 -2.31
N GLU A 124 4.98 -10.43 -3.28
CA GLU A 124 5.29 -10.85 -4.65
C GLU A 124 6.42 -11.90 -4.73
N PRO A 125 7.58 -11.71 -4.07
CA PRO A 125 8.66 -12.69 -4.12
C PRO A 125 8.32 -14.04 -3.47
N VAL A 126 7.26 -14.10 -2.69
CA VAL A 126 6.80 -15.28 -1.95
C VAL A 126 5.63 -15.95 -2.67
N VAL A 127 4.59 -15.19 -2.94
CA VAL A 127 3.32 -15.69 -3.48
C VAL A 127 3.45 -16.11 -4.95
N ALA A 128 4.22 -15.36 -5.77
CA ALA A 128 4.37 -15.70 -7.19
C ALA A 128 5.00 -17.10 -7.40
N PRO A 129 6.14 -17.46 -6.79
CA PRO A 129 6.68 -18.83 -6.94
C PRO A 129 5.77 -19.90 -6.32
N MET A 130 5.02 -19.57 -5.26
CA MET A 130 4.04 -20.49 -4.67
C MET A 130 2.93 -20.87 -5.65
N LEU A 131 2.34 -19.85 -6.28
CA LEU A 131 1.30 -20.03 -7.29
C LEU A 131 1.82 -20.82 -8.50
N HIS A 132 3.03 -20.50 -8.96
CA HIS A 132 3.67 -21.23 -10.04
C HIS A 132 3.86 -22.70 -9.70
N ALA A 133 4.36 -23.00 -8.50
CA ALA A 133 4.48 -24.37 -8.01
C ALA A 133 3.13 -25.04 -7.72
N ALA A 134 2.03 -24.28 -7.57
CA ALA A 134 0.66 -24.79 -7.49
C ALA A 134 0.00 -24.98 -8.87
N GLY A 135 0.78 -24.89 -9.97
CA GLY A 135 0.32 -25.17 -11.33
C GLY A 135 -0.33 -23.97 -12.03
N VAL A 136 -0.18 -22.77 -11.50
CA VAL A 136 -0.61 -21.54 -12.19
C VAL A 136 0.43 -21.16 -13.24
N SER A 137 -0.02 -20.65 -14.39
CA SER A 137 0.89 -20.20 -15.46
C SER A 137 1.84 -19.08 -14.93
N PRO A 138 3.05 -18.92 -15.51
CA PRO A 138 3.98 -17.88 -15.10
C PRO A 138 3.33 -16.47 -15.06
N MET A 139 2.59 -16.11 -16.12
CA MET A 139 1.87 -14.84 -16.22
C MET A 139 0.79 -14.70 -15.12
N GLY A 140 -0.01 -15.76 -14.92
CA GLY A 140 -1.04 -15.79 -13.88
C GLY A 140 -0.44 -15.70 -12.48
N SER A 141 0.67 -16.38 -12.23
CA SER A 141 1.36 -16.36 -10.93
C SER A 141 1.87 -14.97 -10.56
N ALA A 142 2.48 -14.28 -11.52
CA ALA A 142 2.92 -12.89 -11.30
C ALA A 142 1.72 -11.94 -11.08
N ALA A 143 0.66 -12.04 -11.88
CA ALA A 143 -0.51 -11.18 -11.73
C ALA A 143 -1.25 -11.45 -10.40
N LEU A 144 -1.52 -12.71 -10.07
CA LEU A 144 -2.25 -13.08 -8.86
C LEU A 144 -1.49 -12.79 -7.57
N SER A 145 -0.15 -12.78 -7.60
CA SER A 145 0.63 -12.40 -6.42
C SER A 145 0.42 -10.96 -5.98
N ILE A 146 -0.09 -10.11 -6.87
CA ILE A 146 -0.44 -8.71 -6.59
C ILE A 146 -1.95 -8.55 -6.42
N ILE A 147 -2.76 -9.14 -7.31
CA ILE A 147 -4.22 -9.06 -7.28
C ILE A 147 -4.76 -9.55 -5.93
N GLY A 148 -4.16 -10.58 -5.36
CA GLY A 148 -4.65 -11.21 -4.13
C GLY A 148 -4.75 -10.27 -2.93
N TYR A 149 -3.81 -9.37 -2.78
CA TYR A 149 -3.79 -8.42 -1.65
C TYR A 149 -4.24 -7.00 -2.04
N ALA A 150 -4.31 -6.65 -3.32
CA ALA A 150 -4.55 -5.29 -3.77
C ALA A 150 -5.86 -4.67 -3.25
N GLY A 151 -6.87 -5.46 -2.92
CA GLY A 151 -8.11 -4.96 -2.33
C GLY A 151 -7.97 -4.46 -0.88
N LEU A 152 -7.05 -5.02 -0.10
CA LEU A 152 -6.78 -4.65 1.30
C LEU A 152 -5.48 -3.88 1.51
N MET A 153 -4.69 -3.64 0.47
CA MET A 153 -3.35 -3.04 0.61
C MET A 153 -3.35 -1.72 1.40
N THR A 154 -4.45 -0.98 1.41
CA THR A 154 -4.62 0.25 2.20
C THR A 154 -4.44 0.00 3.70
N LEU A 155 -4.85 -1.18 4.18
CA LEU A 155 -4.84 -1.60 5.59
C LEU A 155 -3.64 -2.48 5.93
N GLU A 156 -2.77 -2.72 4.96
CA GLU A 156 -1.60 -3.59 5.07
C GLU A 156 -0.38 -2.86 5.61
N MET A 157 0.72 -3.56 5.71
CA MET A 157 1.98 -3.05 6.28
C MET A 157 1.74 -2.42 7.67
N ALA A 158 0.91 -3.07 8.49
CA ALA A 158 0.50 -2.62 9.81
C ALA A 158 -0.13 -1.21 9.82
N GLY A 159 -0.92 -0.88 8.79
CA GLY A 159 -1.70 0.37 8.70
C GLY A 159 -0.87 1.62 8.40
N ILE A 160 0.39 1.48 7.97
CA ILE A 160 1.27 2.63 7.72
C ILE A 160 0.74 3.55 6.61
N ILE A 161 0.06 2.99 5.60
CA ILE A 161 -0.51 3.76 4.49
C ILE A 161 -1.54 4.76 5.02
N ILE A 162 -2.42 4.32 5.91
CA ILE A 162 -3.43 5.18 6.58
C ILE A 162 -2.74 6.20 7.51
N THR A 163 -1.69 5.80 8.20
CA THR A 163 -0.92 6.71 9.07
C THR A 163 -0.30 7.85 8.25
N VAL A 164 0.31 7.56 7.11
CA VAL A 164 0.87 8.60 6.22
C VAL A 164 -0.25 9.47 5.63
N LEU A 165 -1.38 8.88 5.23
CA LEU A 165 -2.53 9.66 4.75
C LEU A 165 -3.03 10.63 5.83
N SER A 166 -3.11 10.19 7.08
CA SER A 166 -3.45 11.05 8.21
C SER A 166 -2.46 12.20 8.39
N LEU A 167 -1.15 11.93 8.29
CA LEU A 167 -0.12 12.96 8.36
C LEU A 167 -0.23 13.98 7.22
N VAL A 168 -0.51 13.53 5.99
CA VAL A 168 -0.65 14.40 4.82
C VAL A 168 -1.91 15.26 4.89
N THR A 169 -3.02 14.68 5.34
CA THR A 169 -4.34 15.32 5.30
C THR A 169 -4.69 16.06 6.58
N GLY A 170 -4.09 15.70 7.71
CA GLY A 170 -4.46 16.19 9.05
C GLY A 170 -5.73 15.53 9.60
N LEU A 171 -6.32 14.55 8.90
CA LEU A 171 -7.53 13.86 9.34
C LEU A 171 -7.23 12.80 10.41
N PRO A 172 -8.21 12.49 11.31
CA PRO A 172 -8.03 11.47 12.33
C PRO A 172 -7.73 10.09 11.71
N VAL A 173 -6.66 9.47 12.17
CA VAL A 173 -6.17 8.19 11.61
C VAL A 173 -7.17 7.05 11.74
N TYR A 174 -7.93 7.01 12.85
CA TYR A 174 -8.94 5.98 13.07
C TYR A 174 -10.10 6.08 12.07
N ASP A 175 -10.62 7.29 11.85
CA ASP A 175 -11.73 7.52 10.92
C ASP A 175 -11.33 7.18 9.49
N LEU A 176 -10.10 7.55 9.09
CA LEU A 176 -9.52 7.16 7.80
C LEU A 176 -9.38 5.64 7.68
N GLY A 177 -8.92 4.98 8.74
CA GLY A 177 -8.76 3.53 8.77
C GLY A 177 -10.08 2.79 8.58
N VAL A 178 -11.12 3.20 9.31
CA VAL A 178 -12.47 2.61 9.22
C VAL A 178 -13.11 2.89 7.86
N ALA A 179 -13.07 4.14 7.38
CA ALA A 179 -13.63 4.49 6.07
C ALA A 179 -12.91 3.73 4.92
N SER A 180 -11.59 3.60 5.00
CA SER A 180 -10.83 2.81 4.04
C SER A 180 -11.18 1.32 4.11
N ALA A 181 -11.39 0.77 5.31
CA ALA A 181 -11.81 -0.62 5.49
C ALA A 181 -13.18 -0.89 4.87
N TRP A 182 -14.14 0.01 5.02
CA TRP A 182 -15.44 -0.08 4.36
C TRP A 182 -15.32 -0.17 2.83
N LEU A 183 -14.54 0.70 2.22
CA LEU A 183 -14.31 0.70 0.77
C LEU A 183 -13.42 -0.46 0.31
N SER A 184 -12.60 -1.03 1.19
CA SER A 184 -11.75 -2.18 0.88
C SER A 184 -12.56 -3.48 0.75
N VAL A 185 -13.76 -3.60 1.35
CA VAL A 185 -14.62 -4.77 1.16
C VAL A 185 -15.00 -4.96 -0.33
N PRO A 186 -15.67 -3.99 -0.97
CA PRO A 186 -15.97 -4.13 -2.41
C PRO A 186 -14.70 -4.17 -3.28
N ALA A 187 -13.62 -3.49 -2.90
CA ALA A 187 -12.34 -3.58 -3.61
C ALA A 187 -11.78 -5.01 -3.58
N THR A 188 -11.82 -5.68 -2.43
CA THR A 188 -11.39 -7.08 -2.29
C THR A 188 -12.28 -8.02 -3.08
N LEU A 189 -13.58 -7.77 -3.14
CA LEU A 189 -14.51 -8.55 -3.99
C LEU A 189 -14.20 -8.38 -5.48
N LEU A 190 -13.90 -7.17 -5.93
CA LEU A 190 -13.49 -6.92 -7.32
C LEU A 190 -12.18 -7.63 -7.65
N MET A 191 -11.21 -7.61 -6.75
CA MET A 191 -9.94 -8.33 -6.92
C MET A 191 -10.17 -9.85 -6.91
N ALA A 192 -11.00 -10.37 -6.02
CA ALA A 192 -11.39 -11.77 -6.00
C ALA A 192 -12.06 -12.18 -7.32
N ALA A 193 -12.96 -11.35 -7.88
CA ALA A 193 -13.62 -11.61 -9.17
C ALA A 193 -12.63 -11.73 -10.34
N CYS A 194 -11.46 -11.08 -10.24
CA CYS A 194 -10.42 -11.18 -11.27
C CYS A 194 -9.61 -12.48 -11.19
N ILE A 195 -9.58 -13.18 -10.05
CA ILE A 195 -8.73 -14.38 -9.84
C ILE A 195 -8.98 -15.49 -10.87
N PRO A 196 -10.23 -15.89 -11.19
CA PRO A 196 -10.49 -16.96 -12.16
C PRO A 196 -9.96 -16.69 -13.58
N MET A 197 -9.73 -15.42 -13.93
CA MET A 197 -9.19 -15.05 -15.25
C MET A 197 -7.74 -15.50 -15.45
N PHE A 198 -6.99 -15.65 -14.37
CA PHE A 198 -5.56 -16.00 -14.37
C PHE A 198 -5.31 -17.46 -13.96
N LEU A 199 -6.34 -18.17 -13.49
CA LEU A 199 -6.24 -19.59 -13.13
C LEU A 199 -6.49 -20.49 -14.34
N PRO A 200 -5.99 -21.74 -14.33
CA PRO A 200 -6.24 -22.72 -15.38
C PRO A 200 -7.75 -22.89 -15.63
N ARG A 201 -8.15 -22.82 -16.91
CA ARG A 201 -9.55 -23.02 -17.31
C ARG A 201 -9.99 -24.45 -16.97
N GLN A 202 -11.05 -24.57 -16.19
CA GLN A 202 -11.65 -25.86 -15.82
C GLN A 202 -13.19 -25.73 -15.87
N PRO A 203 -13.93 -26.82 -16.13
CA PRO A 203 -15.40 -26.82 -16.11
C PRO A 203 -15.96 -26.45 -14.71
N GLY A 204 -17.10 -25.74 -14.66
CA GLY A 204 -17.72 -25.31 -13.40
C GLY A 204 -17.51 -23.85 -13.03
N SER A 205 -17.42 -22.94 -14.02
CA SER A 205 -17.00 -21.55 -13.84
C SER A 205 -17.84 -20.74 -12.83
N ILE A 206 -19.19 -20.86 -12.81
CA ILE A 206 -20.05 -20.11 -11.88
C ILE A 206 -19.83 -20.53 -10.42
N ARG A 207 -19.82 -21.82 -10.13
CA ARG A 207 -19.62 -22.33 -8.76
C ARG A 207 -18.26 -21.89 -8.19
N ARG A 208 -17.22 -21.88 -9.03
CA ARG A 208 -15.88 -21.38 -8.66
C ARG A 208 -15.84 -19.89 -8.46
N MET A 209 -16.51 -19.14 -9.32
CA MET A 209 -16.64 -17.69 -9.13
C MET A 209 -17.29 -17.36 -7.79
N ILE A 210 -18.43 -18.00 -7.47
CA ILE A 210 -19.11 -17.84 -6.18
C ILE A 210 -18.17 -18.20 -5.02
N TYR A 211 -17.43 -19.30 -5.12
CA TYR A 211 -16.48 -19.72 -4.10
C TYR A 211 -15.40 -18.67 -3.87
N VAL A 212 -14.78 -18.13 -4.92
CA VAL A 212 -13.74 -17.10 -4.82
C VAL A 212 -14.30 -15.81 -4.26
N LEU A 213 -15.52 -15.42 -4.67
CA LEU A 213 -16.19 -14.23 -4.12
C LEU A 213 -16.52 -14.40 -2.64
N LEU A 214 -16.94 -15.58 -2.19
CA LEU A 214 -17.15 -15.86 -0.77
C LEU A 214 -15.85 -15.79 0.02
N CYS A 215 -14.73 -16.30 -0.52
CA CYS A 215 -13.42 -16.14 0.10
C CYS A 215 -13.01 -14.66 0.17
N GLY A 216 -13.19 -13.89 -0.91
CA GLY A 216 -12.92 -12.45 -0.93
C GLY A 216 -13.80 -11.67 0.06
N LEU A 217 -15.11 -12.00 0.13
CA LEU A 217 -16.04 -11.40 1.08
C LEU A 217 -15.61 -11.69 2.53
N LEU A 218 -15.24 -12.93 2.83
CA LEU A 218 -14.73 -13.30 4.14
C LEU A 218 -13.51 -12.49 4.52
N VAL A 219 -12.52 -12.39 3.64
CA VAL A 219 -11.28 -11.62 3.86
C VAL A 219 -11.62 -10.14 4.08
N GLY A 220 -12.44 -9.54 3.23
CA GLY A 220 -12.83 -8.13 3.33
C GLY A 220 -13.64 -7.84 4.60
N MET A 221 -14.64 -8.67 4.93
CA MET A 221 -15.48 -8.47 6.11
C MET A 221 -14.73 -8.69 7.43
N THR A 222 -13.83 -9.66 7.49
CA THR A 222 -13.00 -9.89 8.68
C THR A 222 -11.98 -8.77 8.86
N ALA A 223 -11.42 -8.23 7.77
CA ALA A 223 -10.57 -7.04 7.83
C ALA A 223 -11.33 -5.79 8.28
N LEU A 224 -12.56 -5.57 7.80
CA LEU A 224 -13.44 -4.49 8.26
C LEU A 224 -13.75 -4.64 9.76
N GLY A 225 -14.16 -5.82 10.21
CA GLY A 225 -14.41 -6.09 11.62
C GLY A 225 -13.17 -5.83 12.48
N ALA A 226 -11.99 -6.25 12.02
CA ALA A 226 -10.74 -5.95 12.70
C ALA A 226 -10.47 -4.44 12.76
N ALA A 227 -10.69 -3.69 11.68
CA ALA A 227 -10.51 -2.24 11.66
C ALA A 227 -11.40 -1.52 12.69
N MET A 228 -12.65 -1.97 12.82
CA MET A 228 -13.64 -1.35 13.71
C MET A 228 -13.41 -1.70 15.20
N TYR A 229 -13.00 -2.94 15.51
CA TYR A 229 -12.97 -3.44 16.90
C TYR A 229 -11.58 -3.69 17.45
N LEU A 230 -10.60 -4.04 16.59
CA LEU A 230 -9.25 -4.44 17.01
C LEU A 230 -8.18 -3.41 16.59
N GLY A 231 -8.50 -2.54 15.64
CA GLY A 231 -7.61 -1.53 15.10
C GLY A 231 -7.23 -1.80 13.64
N PHE A 232 -7.18 -0.74 12.86
CA PHE A 232 -6.91 -0.81 11.42
C PHE A 232 -5.52 -1.36 11.08
N SER A 233 -4.55 -1.24 12.00
CA SER A 233 -3.16 -1.69 11.79
C SER A 233 -2.99 -3.20 11.69
N ILE A 234 -3.96 -3.99 12.15
CA ILE A 234 -3.91 -5.45 12.06
C ILE A 234 -4.90 -6.03 11.05
N SER A 235 -5.70 -5.18 10.42
CA SER A 235 -6.82 -5.59 9.57
C SER A 235 -6.41 -6.47 8.40
N GLY A 236 -5.31 -6.15 7.72
CA GLY A 236 -4.77 -6.96 6.62
C GLY A 236 -4.34 -8.36 7.10
N ILE A 237 -3.62 -8.41 8.24
CA ILE A 237 -3.20 -9.70 8.86
C ILE A 237 -4.42 -10.55 9.20
N VAL A 238 -5.42 -9.96 9.88
CA VAL A 238 -6.63 -10.67 10.33
C VAL A 238 -7.45 -11.16 9.14
N GLY A 239 -7.58 -10.34 8.09
CA GLY A 239 -8.26 -10.73 6.85
C GLY A 239 -7.64 -11.97 6.21
N GLY A 240 -6.33 -11.96 5.99
CA GLY A 240 -5.60 -13.13 5.46
C GLY A 240 -5.62 -14.34 6.39
N MET A 241 -5.42 -14.11 7.69
CA MET A 241 -5.42 -15.15 8.72
C MET A 241 -6.77 -15.87 8.83
N ALA A 242 -7.88 -15.14 8.74
CA ALA A 242 -9.21 -15.71 8.81
C ALA A 242 -9.43 -16.78 7.72
N LEU A 243 -9.02 -16.48 6.48
CA LEU A 243 -9.11 -17.44 5.39
C LEU A 243 -8.20 -18.65 5.62
N ILE A 244 -6.96 -18.44 6.08
CA ILE A 244 -6.02 -19.51 6.40
C ILE A 244 -6.61 -20.43 7.48
N LEU A 245 -7.16 -19.89 8.57
CA LEU A 245 -7.74 -20.66 9.67
C LEU A 245 -8.97 -21.45 9.23
N ILE A 246 -9.83 -20.89 8.35
CA ILE A 246 -10.97 -21.63 7.80
C ILE A 246 -10.51 -22.81 6.95
N PHE A 247 -9.52 -22.63 6.09
CA PHE A 247 -8.96 -23.75 5.34
C PHE A 247 -8.33 -24.82 6.22
N MET A 248 -7.66 -24.40 7.29
CA MET A 248 -7.13 -25.34 8.28
C MET A 248 -8.21 -26.04 9.08
N GLY A 249 -9.33 -25.36 9.39
CA GLY A 249 -10.44 -25.94 10.14
C GLY A 249 -11.31 -26.89 9.32
N PHE A 250 -11.61 -26.51 8.09
CA PHE A 250 -12.59 -27.19 7.22
C PHE A 250 -11.98 -27.79 5.96
N GLY A 251 -10.69 -27.49 5.65
CA GLY A 251 -10.00 -28.05 4.50
C GLY A 251 -9.81 -29.58 4.61
N SER A 252 -9.75 -30.24 3.48
CA SER A 252 -9.52 -31.70 3.37
C SER A 252 -8.06 -32.10 3.50
N GLY A 253 -7.15 -31.15 3.69
CA GLY A 253 -5.72 -31.36 3.72
C GLY A 253 -5.16 -31.88 5.04
N LYS A 254 -3.84 -32.17 5.03
CA LYS A 254 -3.13 -32.63 6.24
C LYS A 254 -2.95 -31.48 7.24
N ARG A 255 -3.36 -31.71 8.49
CA ARG A 255 -3.36 -30.69 9.57
C ARG A 255 -2.14 -30.83 10.52
N THR A 256 -1.05 -31.43 10.10
CA THR A 256 0.12 -31.64 10.99
C THR A 256 0.91 -30.35 11.15
N LEU A 257 0.79 -29.70 12.31
CA LEU A 257 1.59 -28.55 12.68
C LEU A 257 2.93 -29.05 13.26
N ARG A 258 3.98 -28.99 12.45
CA ARG A 258 5.33 -29.40 12.87
C ARG A 258 5.94 -28.32 13.78
N ARG A 259 6.73 -28.72 14.77
CA ARG A 259 7.43 -27.81 15.68
C ARG A 259 8.28 -26.77 14.93
N THR A 260 8.87 -27.14 13.81
CA THR A 260 9.65 -26.23 12.97
C THR A 260 8.80 -25.10 12.40
N VAL A 261 7.58 -25.40 11.92
CA VAL A 261 6.64 -24.38 11.42
C VAL A 261 6.15 -23.45 12.55
N LEU A 262 5.95 -23.97 13.76
CA LEU A 262 5.63 -23.15 14.92
C LEU A 262 6.73 -22.11 15.20
N LEU A 263 8.01 -22.53 15.15
CA LEU A 263 9.13 -21.59 15.33
C LEU A 263 9.22 -20.58 14.19
N ASP A 264 8.92 -21.00 12.96
CA ASP A 264 8.87 -20.11 11.79
C ASP A 264 7.74 -19.07 11.87
N LEU A 265 6.64 -19.37 12.58
CA LEU A 265 5.50 -18.48 12.80
C LEU A 265 5.69 -17.49 13.96
N VAL A 266 6.71 -17.70 14.83
CA VAL A 266 6.98 -16.85 16.00
C VAL A 266 7.02 -15.35 15.66
N PRO A 267 7.74 -14.87 14.61
CA PRO A 267 7.80 -13.46 14.29
C PRO A 267 6.42 -12.87 13.95
N PHE A 268 5.59 -13.62 13.26
CA PHE A 268 4.24 -13.19 12.90
C PHE A 268 3.31 -13.19 14.11
N ALA A 269 3.41 -14.21 14.97
CA ALA A 269 2.66 -14.27 16.23
C ALA A 269 3.06 -13.12 17.19
N PHE A 270 4.36 -12.82 17.27
CA PHE A 270 4.87 -11.68 18.04
C PHE A 270 4.33 -10.35 17.48
N LEU A 271 4.44 -10.13 16.16
CA LEU A 271 3.97 -8.91 15.52
C LEU A 271 2.46 -8.72 15.75
N LEU A 272 1.66 -9.75 15.49
CA LEU A 272 0.22 -9.71 15.71
C LEU A 272 -0.12 -9.47 17.19
N GLY A 273 0.54 -10.18 18.09
CA GLY A 273 0.34 -10.03 19.53
C GLY A 273 0.65 -8.61 20.03
N MET A 274 1.78 -8.03 19.60
CA MET A 274 2.16 -6.66 19.97
C MET A 274 1.18 -5.63 19.41
N LEU A 275 0.80 -5.76 18.13
CA LEU A 275 -0.17 -4.86 17.52
C LEU A 275 -1.56 -4.97 18.18
N LEU A 276 -1.99 -6.17 18.56
CA LEU A 276 -3.21 -6.37 19.33
C LEU A 276 -3.11 -5.70 20.71
N MET A 277 -2.02 -5.91 21.44
CA MET A 277 -1.81 -5.31 22.76
C MET A 277 -1.88 -3.79 22.71
N VAL A 278 -1.19 -3.18 21.73
CA VAL A 278 -1.13 -1.72 21.55
C VAL A 278 -2.49 -1.13 21.16
N ASN A 279 -3.32 -1.86 20.42
CA ASN A 279 -4.62 -1.35 19.98
C ASN A 279 -5.76 -1.67 20.98
N MET A 280 -5.71 -2.81 21.68
CA MET A 280 -6.83 -3.28 22.49
C MET A 280 -6.67 -3.01 24.00
N LEU A 281 -5.43 -2.97 24.52
CA LEU A 281 -5.20 -2.74 25.95
C LEU A 281 -5.05 -1.25 26.24
N PRO A 282 -6.01 -0.59 26.95
CA PRO A 282 -5.99 0.86 27.15
C PRO A 282 -4.69 1.37 27.77
N TRP A 283 -4.16 0.67 28.78
CA TRP A 283 -2.93 1.07 29.46
C TRP A 283 -1.69 0.93 28.55
N VAL A 284 -1.62 -0.09 27.67
CA VAL A 284 -0.53 -0.24 26.68
C VAL A 284 -0.65 0.84 25.63
N ARG A 285 -1.88 1.13 25.18
CA ARG A 285 -2.14 2.20 24.21
C ARG A 285 -1.70 3.55 24.77
N THR A 286 -2.11 3.92 25.99
CA THR A 286 -1.68 5.17 26.63
C THR A 286 -0.16 5.23 26.76
N LEU A 287 0.47 4.15 27.23
CA LEU A 287 1.92 4.07 27.35
C LEU A 287 2.63 4.28 25.99
N THR A 288 2.17 3.60 24.94
CA THR A 288 2.87 3.63 23.63
C THR A 288 2.51 4.85 22.81
N PHE A 289 1.30 5.39 22.94
CA PHE A 289 0.80 6.51 22.15
C PHE A 289 1.19 7.87 22.75
N ASP A 290 1.24 7.99 24.08
CA ASP A 290 1.41 9.27 24.77
C ASP A 290 2.80 9.47 25.38
N THR A 291 3.56 8.38 25.69
CA THR A 291 4.81 8.51 26.47
C THR A 291 5.98 9.02 25.61
N LEU A 292 6.18 8.49 24.41
CA LEU A 292 7.26 8.91 23.52
C LEU A 292 6.66 9.52 22.25
N VAL A 293 6.39 10.79 22.30
CA VAL A 293 5.90 11.58 21.17
C VAL A 293 6.98 12.55 20.72
N VAL A 294 7.46 12.38 19.51
CA VAL A 294 8.45 13.29 18.89
C VAL A 294 7.72 14.11 17.84
N THR A 295 7.56 15.39 18.11
CA THR A 295 6.97 16.34 17.18
C THR A 295 8.08 17.12 16.46
N ILE A 296 8.03 17.13 15.14
CA ILE A 296 8.93 17.93 14.30
C ILE A 296 8.06 18.89 13.50
N GLN A 297 8.34 20.17 13.64
CA GLN A 297 7.68 21.22 12.89
C GLN A 297 8.73 21.99 12.09
N LEU A 298 8.96 21.57 10.85
CA LEU A 298 9.85 22.27 9.92
C LEU A 298 9.16 23.49 9.31
N ILE A 299 7.86 23.37 9.08
CA ILE A 299 7.02 24.40 8.49
C ILE A 299 5.88 24.74 9.46
N PRO A 300 5.53 26.03 9.63
CA PRO A 300 4.55 26.47 10.64
C PRO A 300 3.16 25.84 10.45
N VAL A 301 2.78 25.51 9.22
CA VAL A 301 1.45 25.00 8.85
C VAL A 301 1.34 23.48 8.85
N HIS A 302 2.42 22.75 9.19
CA HIS A 302 2.40 21.31 9.21
C HIS A 302 3.28 20.75 10.34
N THR A 303 2.70 19.91 11.18
CA THR A 303 3.39 19.26 12.30
C THR A 303 3.46 17.76 12.06
N ILE A 304 4.65 17.23 12.01
CA ILE A 304 4.90 15.79 11.86
C ILE A 304 5.03 15.19 13.27
N THR A 305 4.15 14.27 13.60
CA THR A 305 4.14 13.61 14.91
C THR A 305 4.58 12.15 14.76
N PHE A 306 5.74 11.82 15.32
CA PHE A 306 6.21 10.45 15.41
C PHE A 306 5.87 9.84 16.76
N ARG A 307 5.37 8.62 16.74
CA ARG A 307 5.09 7.79 17.93
C ARG A 307 5.82 6.46 17.80
N PRO A 308 7.13 6.40 18.08
CA PRO A 308 7.96 5.21 17.84
C PRO A 308 7.43 3.96 18.53
N LEU A 309 6.96 4.08 19.77
CA LEU A 309 6.44 2.95 20.54
C LEU A 309 5.07 2.45 20.03
N PHE A 310 4.28 3.31 19.39
CA PHE A 310 3.00 2.94 18.79
C PHE A 310 3.14 2.42 17.36
N SER A 311 4.27 2.69 16.72
CA SER A 311 4.46 2.49 15.29
C SER A 311 4.87 1.06 14.94
N ALA A 312 4.31 0.55 13.85
CA ALA A 312 4.53 -0.80 13.35
C ALA A 312 5.99 -1.11 13.00
N TYR A 313 6.79 -0.11 12.57
CA TYR A 313 8.19 -0.33 12.22
C TYR A 313 9.02 -0.85 13.38
N LEU A 314 8.71 -0.44 14.63
CA LEU A 314 9.39 -0.93 15.81
C LEU A 314 9.12 -2.44 15.99
N TYR A 315 7.86 -2.84 15.90
CA TYR A 315 7.47 -4.24 16.11
C TYR A 315 7.94 -5.14 14.98
N LEU A 316 7.98 -4.65 13.74
CA LEU A 316 8.60 -5.36 12.63
C LEU A 316 10.11 -5.56 12.82
N PHE A 317 10.80 -4.53 13.29
CA PHE A 317 12.23 -4.63 13.60
C PHE A 317 12.49 -5.58 14.78
N LEU A 318 11.68 -5.53 15.83
CA LEU A 318 11.76 -6.48 16.94
C LEU A 318 11.44 -7.91 16.50
N ALA A 319 10.45 -8.10 15.62
CA ALA A 319 10.15 -9.41 15.04
C ALA A 319 11.34 -9.96 14.22
N PHE A 320 12.06 -9.11 13.50
CA PHE A 320 13.30 -9.49 12.82
C PHE A 320 14.36 -9.96 13.82
N LEU A 321 14.60 -9.23 14.92
CA LEU A 321 15.58 -9.59 15.96
C LEU A 321 15.19 -10.90 16.67
N ILE A 322 13.91 -11.05 17.04
CA ILE A 322 13.38 -12.27 17.67
C ILE A 322 13.55 -13.46 16.74
N SER A 323 13.24 -13.29 15.44
CA SER A 323 13.45 -14.35 14.44
C SER A 323 14.90 -14.80 14.38
N ALA A 324 15.84 -13.85 14.41
CA ALA A 324 17.27 -14.16 14.38
C ALA A 324 17.70 -15.04 15.59
N VAL A 325 17.17 -14.74 16.76
CA VAL A 325 17.45 -15.51 17.99
C VAL A 325 16.75 -16.86 17.96
N VAL A 326 15.45 -16.91 17.66
CA VAL A 326 14.64 -18.14 17.66
C VAL A 326 15.14 -19.14 16.62
N LEU A 327 15.48 -18.65 15.45
CA LEU A 327 16.01 -19.48 14.36
C LEU A 327 17.52 -19.74 14.48
N LYS A 328 18.16 -19.25 15.55
CA LYS A 328 19.59 -19.43 15.86
C LYS A 328 20.50 -19.07 14.67
N VAL A 329 20.26 -17.91 14.07
CA VAL A 329 20.95 -17.45 12.86
C VAL A 329 22.43 -17.16 13.18
N PRO A 330 23.40 -17.80 12.50
CA PRO A 330 24.81 -17.53 12.73
C PRO A 330 25.18 -16.08 12.33
N SER A 331 26.19 -15.51 13.01
CA SER A 331 26.61 -14.13 12.77
C SER A 331 27.01 -13.84 11.31
N GLU A 332 27.63 -14.80 10.65
CA GLU A 332 28.00 -14.69 9.24
C GLU A 332 26.76 -14.62 8.32
N GLN A 333 25.76 -15.46 8.59
CA GLN A 333 24.48 -15.43 7.87
C GLN A 333 23.74 -14.13 8.15
N MET A 334 23.74 -13.63 9.39
CA MET A 334 23.18 -12.33 9.76
C MET A 334 23.84 -11.19 9.00
N ARG A 335 25.16 -11.17 8.88
CA ARG A 335 25.89 -10.17 8.08
C ARG A 335 25.46 -10.19 6.60
N ARG A 336 25.25 -11.38 6.03
CA ARG A 336 24.73 -11.54 4.66
C ARG A 336 23.29 -11.02 4.54
N VAL A 337 22.43 -11.32 5.51
CA VAL A 337 21.04 -10.84 5.57
C VAL A 337 21.03 -9.31 5.60
N LEU A 338 21.78 -8.68 6.49
CA LEU A 338 21.87 -7.22 6.59
C LEU A 338 22.37 -6.61 5.27
N LYS A 339 23.47 -7.13 4.71
CA LYS A 339 24.02 -6.63 3.44
C LYS A 339 23.00 -6.75 2.30
N THR A 340 22.31 -7.88 2.20
CA THR A 340 21.30 -8.13 1.16
C THR A 340 20.06 -7.25 1.39
N GLY A 341 19.60 -7.10 2.63
CA GLY A 341 18.47 -6.28 2.98
C GLY A 341 18.70 -4.81 2.62
N PHE A 342 19.84 -4.24 3.04
CA PHE A 342 20.20 -2.88 2.67
C PHE A 342 20.40 -2.71 1.16
N SER A 343 21.05 -3.66 0.49
CA SER A 343 21.23 -3.63 -0.97
C SER A 343 19.91 -3.65 -1.74
N ARG A 344 18.89 -4.34 -1.22
CA ARG A 344 17.55 -4.36 -1.84
C ARG A 344 16.71 -3.14 -1.48
N GLY A 345 16.84 -2.64 -0.23
CA GLY A 345 15.98 -1.59 0.32
C GLY A 345 16.36 -0.16 -0.06
N TRP A 346 17.65 0.15 -0.29
CA TRP A 346 18.10 1.53 -0.42
C TRP A 346 17.45 2.30 -1.59
N ARG A 347 17.22 1.63 -2.73
CA ARG A 347 16.58 2.26 -3.89
C ARG A 347 15.12 2.64 -3.58
N ALA A 348 14.39 1.73 -2.94
CA ALA A 348 13.02 1.98 -2.52
C ALA A 348 12.97 3.09 -1.47
N PHE A 349 13.90 3.07 -0.51
CA PHE A 349 14.03 4.09 0.53
C PHE A 349 14.21 5.50 -0.08
N ILE A 350 15.17 5.69 -0.96
CA ILE A 350 15.41 6.99 -1.62
C ILE A 350 14.22 7.39 -2.50
N ALA A 351 13.70 6.45 -3.30
CA ALA A 351 12.57 6.75 -4.18
C ALA A 351 11.36 7.25 -3.42
N MET A 352 11.03 6.62 -2.30
CA MET A 352 9.88 7.01 -1.47
C MET A 352 10.08 8.35 -0.78
N GLY A 353 11.27 8.60 -0.23
CA GLY A 353 11.60 9.91 0.36
C GLY A 353 11.47 11.05 -0.67
N LEU A 354 11.97 10.84 -1.90
CA LEU A 354 11.86 11.81 -2.97
C LEU A 354 10.41 12.01 -3.46
N PHE A 355 9.59 10.95 -3.54
CA PHE A 355 8.16 11.12 -3.82
C PHE A 355 7.46 11.89 -2.70
N GLY A 356 7.85 11.68 -1.45
CA GLY A 356 7.40 12.50 -0.32
C GLY A 356 7.76 13.97 -0.51
N ALA A 357 9.02 14.25 -0.85
CA ALA A 357 9.48 15.61 -1.16
C ALA A 357 8.68 16.23 -2.31
N MET A 358 8.52 15.51 -3.42
CA MET A 358 7.72 15.96 -4.57
C MET A 358 6.29 16.29 -4.15
N GLY A 359 5.63 15.40 -3.41
CA GLY A 359 4.25 15.58 -2.97
C GLY A 359 4.07 16.83 -2.11
N GLN A 360 4.95 17.07 -1.14
CA GLN A 360 4.87 18.24 -0.27
C GLN A 360 5.28 19.54 -0.97
N MET A 361 6.25 19.52 -1.88
CA MET A 361 6.55 20.71 -2.71
C MET A 361 5.31 21.13 -3.51
N LEU A 362 4.61 20.19 -4.13
CA LEU A 362 3.36 20.47 -4.86
C LEU A 362 2.25 20.93 -3.90
N ALA A 363 2.12 20.30 -2.73
CA ALA A 363 1.10 20.59 -1.74
C ALA A 363 1.24 21.98 -1.09
N PHE A 364 2.46 22.50 -0.97
CA PHE A 364 2.75 23.82 -0.41
C PHE A 364 3.16 24.86 -1.47
N SER A 365 2.83 24.63 -2.73
CA SER A 365 2.94 25.66 -3.78
C SER A 365 2.06 26.87 -3.46
N GLY A 366 2.48 28.05 -3.86
CA GLY A 366 1.76 29.31 -3.64
C GLY A 366 1.91 29.90 -2.24
N TYR A 367 2.61 29.26 -1.32
CA TYR A 367 2.93 29.84 -0.03
C TYR A 367 4.10 30.85 -0.14
N SER A 368 4.07 31.89 0.70
CA SER A 368 5.09 32.94 0.82
C SER A 368 5.23 33.39 2.28
N GLU A 369 6.13 34.32 2.58
CA GLU A 369 6.32 34.90 3.91
C GLU A 369 6.46 33.87 5.05
N ASN A 370 7.35 32.89 4.86
CA ASN A 370 7.52 31.75 5.78
C ASN A 370 6.21 31.00 6.08
N PHE A 371 5.42 30.74 5.06
CA PHE A 371 4.11 30.05 5.11
C PHE A 371 2.98 30.89 5.78
N ALA A 372 3.19 32.18 6.02
CA ALA A 372 2.15 33.04 6.59
C ALA A 372 1.15 33.57 5.54
N ALA A 373 1.60 33.77 4.30
CA ALA A 373 0.78 34.19 3.17
C ALA A 373 0.61 33.06 2.15
N PHE A 374 -0.55 33.05 1.51
CA PHE A 374 -0.96 32.01 0.58
C PHE A 374 -1.72 32.63 -0.59
N HIS A 375 -1.31 32.28 -1.81
CA HIS A 375 -1.91 32.75 -3.05
C HIS A 375 -2.67 31.62 -3.76
N GLU A 376 -3.99 31.66 -3.75
CA GLU A 376 -4.85 30.64 -4.38
C GLU A 376 -4.49 30.37 -5.84
N GLY A 377 -4.24 31.43 -6.62
CA GLY A 377 -3.85 31.32 -8.04
C GLY A 377 -2.51 30.65 -8.31
N HIS A 378 -1.69 30.41 -7.28
CA HIS A 378 -0.40 29.72 -7.36
C HIS A 378 -0.38 28.41 -6.57
N HIS A 379 -1.50 28.02 -5.96
CA HIS A 379 -1.59 26.82 -5.14
C HIS A 379 -2.12 25.64 -5.95
N ILE A 380 -1.25 24.72 -6.30
CA ILE A 380 -1.56 23.58 -7.17
C ILE A 380 -2.77 22.76 -6.69
N PRO A 381 -2.86 22.32 -5.41
CA PRO A 381 -4.04 21.61 -4.93
C PRO A 381 -5.34 22.40 -5.06
N TRP A 382 -5.30 23.72 -4.85
CA TRP A 382 -6.47 24.58 -5.03
C TRP A 382 -6.90 24.67 -6.50
N ILE A 383 -5.95 24.93 -7.40
CA ILE A 383 -6.22 25.00 -8.84
C ILE A 383 -6.79 23.68 -9.36
N LEU A 384 -6.21 22.55 -8.93
CA LEU A 384 -6.70 21.21 -9.31
C LEU A 384 -8.10 20.96 -8.75
N SER A 385 -8.36 21.31 -7.48
CA SER A 385 -9.67 21.10 -6.87
C SER A 385 -10.77 21.93 -7.52
N GLN A 386 -10.49 23.21 -7.79
CA GLN A 386 -11.40 24.11 -8.51
C GLN A 386 -11.68 23.61 -9.94
N GLY A 387 -10.62 23.23 -10.67
CA GLY A 387 -10.78 22.72 -12.04
C GLY A 387 -11.55 21.42 -12.06
N LEU A 388 -11.20 20.46 -11.22
CA LEU A 388 -11.91 19.18 -11.15
C LEU A 388 -13.37 19.38 -10.70
N ALA A 389 -13.64 20.21 -9.68
CA ALA A 389 -15.01 20.51 -9.27
C ALA A 389 -15.82 21.19 -10.39
N ALA A 390 -15.20 22.11 -11.14
CA ALA A 390 -15.86 22.77 -12.26
C ALA A 390 -16.19 21.80 -13.41
N TYR A 391 -15.30 20.87 -13.73
CA TYR A 391 -15.50 19.91 -14.83
C TYR A 391 -16.35 18.70 -14.45
N THR A 392 -16.28 18.24 -13.21
CA THR A 392 -16.95 17.01 -12.75
C THR A 392 -18.13 17.26 -11.83
N GLY A 393 -18.17 18.41 -11.17
CA GLY A 393 -19.24 18.79 -10.23
C GLY A 393 -19.46 17.73 -9.16
N ALA A 394 -20.71 17.35 -8.93
CA ALA A 394 -21.11 16.31 -7.98
C ALA A 394 -20.54 14.90 -8.31
N PHE A 395 -20.05 14.68 -9.52
CA PHE A 395 -19.42 13.40 -9.92
C PHE A 395 -17.94 13.30 -9.54
N TYR A 396 -17.35 14.31 -8.92
CA TYR A 396 -15.93 14.27 -8.50
C TYR A 396 -15.55 12.99 -7.73
N PRO A 397 -16.36 12.52 -6.76
CA PRO A 397 -16.02 11.31 -6.01
C PRO A 397 -15.80 10.06 -6.87
N VAL A 398 -16.42 9.98 -8.05
CA VAL A 398 -16.23 8.87 -8.99
C VAL A 398 -14.78 8.79 -9.47
N PHE A 399 -14.12 9.92 -9.64
CA PHE A 399 -12.76 10.00 -10.14
C PHE A 399 -11.69 9.90 -9.04
N VAL A 400 -12.04 10.03 -7.78
CA VAL A 400 -11.08 10.02 -6.66
C VAL A 400 -10.29 8.70 -6.57
N PRO A 401 -10.91 7.52 -6.59
CA PRO A 401 -10.13 6.27 -6.61
C PRO A 401 -9.31 6.09 -7.90
N PHE A 402 -9.76 6.62 -9.02
CA PHE A 402 -8.98 6.61 -10.25
C PHE A 402 -7.71 7.47 -10.13
N LEU A 403 -7.76 8.62 -9.48
CA LEU A 403 -6.57 9.42 -9.17
C LEU A 403 -5.59 8.63 -8.30
N GLY A 404 -6.11 7.92 -7.29
CA GLY A 404 -5.32 7.01 -6.48
C GLY A 404 -4.62 5.92 -7.30
N TRP A 405 -5.37 5.28 -8.20
CA TRP A 405 -4.85 4.30 -9.14
C TRP A 405 -3.74 4.87 -10.02
N VAL A 406 -3.94 6.04 -10.62
CA VAL A 406 -2.95 6.73 -11.47
C VAL A 406 -1.64 6.94 -10.71
N GLY A 407 -1.70 7.48 -9.50
CA GLY A 407 -0.50 7.76 -8.72
C GLY A 407 0.31 6.49 -8.41
N THR A 408 -0.34 5.40 -8.03
CA THR A 408 0.35 4.13 -7.75
C THR A 408 0.84 3.43 -9.02
N PHE A 409 0.06 3.48 -10.11
CA PHE A 409 0.49 2.98 -11.41
C PHE A 409 1.82 3.61 -11.84
N LEU A 410 1.94 4.94 -11.71
CA LEU A 410 3.12 5.68 -12.14
C LEU A 410 4.32 5.49 -11.21
N THR A 411 4.10 5.52 -9.89
CA THR A 411 5.19 5.53 -8.90
C THR A 411 5.60 4.15 -8.41
N GLY A 412 4.70 3.18 -8.51
CA GLY A 412 4.85 1.84 -7.95
C GLY A 412 4.45 1.71 -6.49
N TYR A 413 4.10 2.82 -5.82
CA TYR A 413 3.84 2.86 -4.38
C TYR A 413 2.57 3.63 -4.05
N GLY A 414 1.65 3.01 -3.31
CA GLY A 414 0.39 3.63 -2.89
C GLY A 414 0.59 4.94 -2.12
N VAL A 415 1.56 4.96 -1.22
CA VAL A 415 1.87 6.16 -0.42
C VAL A 415 2.30 7.35 -1.28
N ALA A 416 3.07 7.14 -2.35
CA ALA A 416 3.42 8.23 -3.25
C ALA A 416 2.18 8.86 -3.90
N SER A 417 1.17 8.06 -4.23
CA SER A 417 -0.14 8.55 -4.69
C SER A 417 -0.83 9.43 -3.64
N LEU A 418 -0.79 9.02 -2.36
CA LEU A 418 -1.38 9.78 -1.26
C LEU A 418 -0.66 11.11 -1.03
N MET A 419 0.67 11.12 -1.17
CA MET A 419 1.47 12.35 -1.09
C MET A 419 1.12 13.34 -2.22
N LEU A 420 0.88 12.83 -3.43
CA LEU A 420 0.55 13.66 -4.60
C LEU A 420 -0.86 14.26 -4.50
N PHE A 421 -1.84 13.47 -4.08
CA PHE A 421 -3.25 13.82 -4.21
C PHE A 421 -4.01 13.96 -2.87
N GLY A 422 -3.37 13.68 -1.73
CA GLY A 422 -4.05 13.70 -0.43
C GLY A 422 -4.58 15.10 -0.06
N LYS A 423 -3.76 16.13 -0.17
CA LYS A 423 -4.17 17.52 0.09
C LYS A 423 -5.29 18.00 -0.85
N LEU A 424 -5.27 17.55 -2.11
CA LEU A 424 -6.33 17.82 -3.08
C LEU A 424 -7.69 17.37 -2.55
N GLN A 425 -7.78 16.21 -1.88
CA GLN A 425 -9.06 15.69 -1.37
C GLN A 425 -9.66 16.58 -0.29
N ILE A 426 -8.82 17.16 0.58
CA ILE A 426 -9.28 18.07 1.63
C ILE A 426 -9.93 19.33 1.02
N GLN A 427 -9.27 19.89 0.03
CA GLN A 427 -9.78 21.12 -0.62
C GLN A 427 -11.02 20.84 -1.48
N ALA A 428 -11.02 19.75 -2.24
CA ALA A 428 -12.17 19.34 -3.03
C ALA A 428 -13.38 19.04 -2.12
N ALA A 429 -13.17 18.40 -0.97
CA ALA A 429 -14.22 18.16 0.02
C ALA A 429 -14.87 19.46 0.52
N GLY A 430 -14.04 20.47 0.86
CA GLY A 430 -14.51 21.78 1.27
C GLY A 430 -15.32 22.49 0.21
N LEU A 431 -14.92 22.40 -1.06
CA LEU A 431 -15.62 23.02 -2.20
C LEU A 431 -16.96 22.36 -2.51
N LEU A 432 -17.00 21.02 -2.40
CA LEU A 432 -18.19 20.23 -2.76
C LEU A 432 -19.15 20.03 -1.57
N GLY A 433 -18.75 20.40 -0.35
CA GLY A 433 -19.54 20.18 0.86
C GLY A 433 -19.70 18.72 1.25
N VAL A 434 -18.72 17.86 0.89
CA VAL A 434 -18.72 16.42 1.17
C VAL A 434 -17.65 16.03 2.20
N SER A 435 -17.74 14.80 2.72
CA SER A 435 -16.79 14.33 3.74
C SER A 435 -15.37 14.14 3.18
N ALA A 436 -14.42 14.90 3.74
CA ALA A 436 -12.99 14.76 3.41
C ALA A 436 -12.43 13.38 3.75
N THR A 437 -12.91 12.76 4.84
CA THR A 437 -12.49 11.42 5.27
C THR A 437 -12.84 10.37 4.22
N TRP A 438 -14.05 10.40 3.67
CA TRP A 438 -14.47 9.46 2.63
C TRP A 438 -13.74 9.70 1.30
N LEU A 439 -13.51 10.96 0.90
CA LEU A 439 -12.71 11.24 -0.29
C LEU A 439 -11.26 10.76 -0.14
N ALA A 440 -10.63 11.03 1.01
CA ALA A 440 -9.27 10.57 1.28
C ALA A 440 -9.19 9.03 1.34
N ALA A 441 -10.18 8.37 1.96
CA ALA A 441 -10.28 6.90 1.97
C ALA A 441 -10.45 6.34 0.55
N GLY A 442 -11.28 6.97 -0.28
CA GLY A 442 -11.46 6.60 -1.69
C GLY A 442 -10.16 6.71 -2.49
N LEU A 443 -9.40 7.78 -2.28
CA LEU A 443 -8.07 7.94 -2.87
C LEU A 443 -7.13 6.80 -2.45
N ALA A 444 -7.12 6.46 -1.16
CA ALA A 444 -6.26 5.40 -0.63
C ALA A 444 -6.61 4.02 -1.20
N VAL A 445 -7.90 3.67 -1.28
CA VAL A 445 -8.35 2.41 -1.88
C VAL A 445 -8.06 2.38 -3.38
N GLY A 446 -8.22 3.49 -4.08
CA GLY A 446 -7.81 3.60 -5.47
C GLY A 446 -6.31 3.40 -5.66
N ALA A 447 -5.48 3.98 -4.77
CA ALA A 447 -4.03 3.77 -4.76
C ALA A 447 -3.68 2.28 -4.52
N SER A 448 -4.43 1.60 -3.68
CA SER A 448 -4.33 0.16 -3.45
C SER A 448 -4.57 -0.63 -4.74
N LEU A 449 -5.65 -0.35 -5.43
CA LEU A 449 -6.01 -0.98 -6.71
C LEU A 449 -4.99 -0.68 -7.83
N GLY A 450 -4.29 0.46 -7.76
CA GLY A 450 -3.21 0.80 -8.69
C GLY A 450 -2.04 -0.17 -8.67
N SER A 451 -1.87 -0.91 -7.58
CA SER A 451 -0.81 -1.91 -7.42
C SER A 451 -0.82 -3.01 -8.47
N ILE A 452 -2.01 -3.48 -8.90
CA ILE A 452 -2.14 -4.56 -9.88
C ILE A 452 -1.58 -4.18 -11.26
N SER A 453 -1.55 -2.89 -11.56
CA SER A 453 -1.11 -2.33 -12.84
C SER A 453 0.29 -1.70 -12.74
N SER A 454 0.94 -1.76 -11.58
CA SER A 454 2.24 -1.13 -11.36
C SER A 454 3.36 -1.90 -12.07
N PRO A 455 4.07 -1.27 -13.04
CA PRO A 455 5.23 -1.89 -13.68
C PRO A 455 6.30 -2.32 -12.68
N PHE A 456 6.47 -1.56 -11.60
CA PHE A 456 7.44 -1.86 -10.54
C PHE A 456 7.08 -3.15 -9.79
N LYS A 457 5.84 -3.30 -9.35
CA LYS A 457 5.40 -4.51 -8.62
C LYS A 457 5.42 -5.75 -9.52
N ILE A 458 5.00 -5.60 -10.77
CA ILE A 458 5.07 -6.68 -11.75
C ILE A 458 6.53 -7.12 -11.99
N ALA A 459 7.46 -6.17 -12.06
CA ALA A 459 8.88 -6.46 -12.20
C ALA A 459 9.48 -7.17 -10.97
N LEU A 460 8.89 -7.02 -9.76
CA LEU A 460 9.28 -7.80 -8.58
C LEU A 460 8.78 -9.25 -8.64
N ALA A 461 7.60 -9.48 -9.21
CA ALA A 461 6.97 -10.79 -9.27
C ALA A 461 7.53 -11.68 -10.40
N THR A 462 7.76 -11.10 -11.58
CA THR A 462 8.07 -11.86 -12.81
C THR A 462 9.33 -12.74 -12.73
N PRO A 463 10.45 -12.34 -12.12
CA PRO A 463 11.63 -13.19 -12.01
C PRO A 463 11.41 -14.40 -11.09
N MET A 464 10.46 -14.31 -10.16
CA MET A 464 10.22 -15.35 -9.15
C MET A 464 9.37 -16.52 -9.65
N CYS A 465 8.71 -16.37 -10.81
CA CYS A 465 7.82 -17.39 -11.37
C CYS A 465 8.05 -17.64 -12.87
N ASN A 466 9.27 -17.40 -13.35
CA ASN A 466 9.67 -17.59 -14.76
C ASN A 466 8.83 -16.77 -15.75
N ALA A 467 8.33 -15.59 -15.34
CA ALA A 467 7.50 -14.70 -16.15
C ALA A 467 8.30 -13.50 -16.75
N VAL A 468 9.61 -13.55 -16.73
CA VAL A 468 10.47 -12.51 -17.30
C VAL A 468 10.12 -12.31 -18.78
N ARG A 469 9.99 -11.05 -19.21
CA ARG A 469 9.52 -10.59 -20.54
C ARG A 469 8.00 -10.69 -20.75
N LEU A 470 7.22 -11.12 -19.76
CA LEU A 470 5.75 -11.12 -19.83
C LEU A 470 5.12 -9.86 -19.18
N GLU A 471 5.94 -8.93 -18.69
CA GLU A 471 5.48 -7.72 -17.98
C GLU A 471 4.46 -6.93 -18.82
N GLY A 472 4.76 -6.73 -20.11
CA GLY A 472 3.84 -6.03 -21.01
C GLY A 472 2.52 -6.76 -21.26
N ALA A 473 2.54 -8.10 -21.27
CA ALA A 473 1.31 -8.90 -21.39
C ALA A 473 0.46 -8.83 -20.12
N ILE A 474 1.09 -8.86 -18.94
CA ILE A 474 0.43 -8.69 -17.64
C ILE A 474 -0.22 -7.30 -17.58
N LEU A 475 0.52 -6.24 -17.90
CA LEU A 475 0.03 -4.87 -17.90
C LEU A 475 -1.19 -4.66 -18.81
N ARG A 476 -1.19 -5.27 -20.00
CA ARG A 476 -2.33 -5.19 -20.93
C ARG A 476 -3.64 -5.73 -20.32
N LEU A 477 -3.55 -6.70 -19.41
CA LEU A 477 -4.71 -7.26 -18.72
C LEU A 477 -5.04 -6.48 -17.44
N THR A 478 -4.02 -6.11 -16.66
CA THR A 478 -4.23 -5.52 -15.34
C THR A 478 -4.56 -4.02 -15.38
N ILE A 479 -4.11 -3.28 -16.40
CA ILE A 479 -4.46 -1.85 -16.55
C ILE A 479 -5.98 -1.66 -16.71
N PRO A 480 -6.67 -2.31 -17.66
CA PRO A 480 -8.14 -2.17 -17.78
C PRO A 480 -8.87 -2.62 -16.51
N LEU A 481 -8.40 -3.70 -15.86
CA LEU A 481 -9.00 -4.19 -14.61
C LEU A 481 -8.84 -3.17 -13.48
N GLY A 482 -7.67 -2.57 -13.35
CA GLY A 482 -7.41 -1.55 -12.33
C GLY A 482 -8.23 -0.29 -12.55
N ILE A 483 -8.32 0.20 -13.79
CA ILE A 483 -9.17 1.35 -14.16
C ILE A 483 -10.63 1.06 -13.86
N ALA A 484 -11.15 -0.07 -14.35
CA ALA A 484 -12.55 -0.45 -14.13
C ALA A 484 -12.86 -0.58 -12.63
N SER A 485 -11.99 -1.27 -11.87
CA SER A 485 -12.19 -1.45 -10.43
C SER A 485 -12.15 -0.11 -9.68
N SER A 486 -11.23 0.78 -10.01
CA SER A 486 -11.15 2.10 -9.36
C SER A 486 -12.38 2.96 -9.66
N LEU A 487 -12.90 2.93 -10.89
CA LEU A 487 -14.13 3.65 -11.24
C LEU A 487 -15.36 3.05 -10.56
N ILE A 488 -15.46 1.72 -10.43
CA ILE A 488 -16.55 1.07 -9.69
C ILE A 488 -16.53 1.50 -8.22
N ILE A 489 -15.36 1.51 -7.57
CA ILE A 489 -15.22 2.02 -6.20
C ILE A 489 -15.59 3.51 -6.14
N GLY A 490 -15.25 4.28 -7.17
CA GLY A 490 -15.63 5.69 -7.30
C GLY A 490 -17.15 5.90 -7.36
N VAL A 491 -17.87 5.05 -8.10
CA VAL A 491 -19.34 5.09 -8.15
C VAL A 491 -19.94 4.74 -6.78
N LEU A 492 -19.38 3.73 -6.09
CA LEU A 492 -19.80 3.39 -4.74
C LEU A 492 -19.53 4.55 -3.75
N LEU A 493 -18.36 5.17 -3.85
CA LEU A 493 -18.00 6.34 -3.04
C LEU A 493 -18.97 7.51 -3.28
N TRP A 494 -19.31 7.78 -4.53
CA TRP A 494 -20.30 8.82 -4.89
C TRP A 494 -21.68 8.53 -4.32
N GLY A 495 -22.10 7.27 -4.29
CA GLY A 495 -23.38 6.87 -3.69
C GLY A 495 -23.39 6.94 -2.16
N LEU A 496 -22.25 7.01 -1.49
CA LEU A 496 -22.11 7.14 -0.03
C LEU A 496 -22.04 8.61 0.43
N LEU A 497 -21.69 9.53 -0.46
CA LEU A 497 -21.52 10.98 -0.20
C LEU A 497 -22.75 11.79 -0.62
#